data_b5f7217ed8c0f501efa21fa8d3eda8bc
#
_entry.id   b5f7217ed8c0f501efa21fa8d3eda8bc
#
_cell.length_a   1.000
_cell.length_b   1.000
_cell.length_c   1.000
_cell.angle_alpha   90.00
_cell.angle_beta   90.00
_cell.angle_gamma   90.00
#
_symmetry.space_group_name_H-M   'P 1'
#
loop_
_entity.id
_entity.type
_entity.pdbx_description
1 polymer ?
#
loop_
_entity_poly.entity_id
_entity_poly.type
_entity_poly.pdbx_seq_one_letter_code
_entity_poly.pdbx_strand_id
1 'polypeptide(L)'
;MDVKDFYYDLPQELIAQDPLEDRSSSRLLVLDKKTGEMQHKVFKDIVNYLHPGDCLVINDTKVIPARLIGSKEGTDAHIEILLLKRRENDIWETLVKPGKKAKPGTVINFGDGLLKGTVIDVVEEGNRL
;
A
#
# COMPACT_ATOMS: atom_id res chain seq x y z
N MET A 1 9.96 -8.00 -25.29
CA MET A 1 10.45 -8.44 -23.97
C MET A 1 9.24 -9.00 -23.24
N ASP A 2 9.22 -10.30 -22.96
CA ASP A 2 8.11 -10.96 -22.25
C ASP A 2 8.39 -10.88 -20.73
N VAL A 3 7.35 -10.89 -19.90
CA VAL A 3 7.48 -10.98 -18.43
C VAL A 3 8.25 -12.23 -18.02
N LYS A 4 8.14 -13.31 -18.78
CA LYS A 4 8.89 -14.56 -18.56
C LYS A 4 10.41 -14.42 -18.70
N ASP A 5 10.88 -13.43 -19.43
CA ASP A 5 12.32 -13.16 -19.61
C ASP A 5 12.97 -12.71 -18.29
N PHE A 6 12.16 -12.29 -17.31
CA PHE A 6 12.60 -11.84 -15.99
C PHE A 6 12.37 -12.88 -14.90
N TYR A 7 11.88 -14.08 -15.26
CA TYR A 7 11.64 -15.12 -14.28
C TYR A 7 12.96 -15.71 -13.78
N TYR A 8 13.06 -15.85 -12.47
CA TYR A 8 14.11 -16.58 -11.80
C TYR A 8 13.56 -17.22 -10.53
N ASP A 9 14.22 -18.26 -10.06
CA ASP A 9 13.86 -18.91 -8.80
C ASP A 9 14.37 -18.05 -7.63
N LEU A 10 13.44 -17.41 -6.91
CA LEU A 10 13.72 -16.58 -5.75
C LEU A 10 13.46 -17.38 -4.47
N PRO A 11 14.51 -17.78 -3.73
CA PRO A 11 14.33 -18.44 -2.45
C PRO A 11 13.57 -17.58 -1.45
N GLN A 12 12.62 -18.17 -0.74
CA GLN A 12 11.72 -17.45 0.17
C GLN A 12 12.48 -16.72 1.30
N GLU A 13 13.60 -17.30 1.76
CA GLU A 13 14.46 -16.72 2.80
C GLU A 13 15.18 -15.43 2.36
N LEU A 14 15.24 -15.15 1.07
CA LEU A 14 15.82 -13.90 0.57
C LEU A 14 14.81 -12.74 0.54
N ILE A 15 13.54 -13.01 0.83
CA ILE A 15 12.49 -12.00 0.90
C ILE A 15 12.42 -11.50 2.35
N ALA A 16 12.87 -10.26 2.57
CA ALA A 16 12.80 -9.64 3.89
C ALA A 16 11.34 -9.53 4.38
N GLN A 17 11.10 -9.93 5.63
CA GLN A 17 9.76 -9.85 6.26
C GLN A 17 9.63 -8.60 7.12
N ASP A 18 10.71 -8.15 7.73
CA ASP A 18 10.74 -6.99 8.62
C ASP A 18 11.60 -5.85 8.02
N PRO A 19 11.16 -4.59 8.14
CA PRO A 19 11.98 -3.46 7.77
C PRO A 19 13.12 -3.25 8.76
N LEU A 20 14.24 -2.68 8.30
CA LEU A 20 15.31 -2.22 9.19
C LEU A 20 14.83 -1.00 9.99
N GLU A 21 15.24 -0.90 11.28
CA GLU A 21 14.97 0.29 12.11
C GLU A 21 15.57 1.54 11.48
N ASP A 22 16.85 1.49 11.10
CA ASP A 22 17.49 2.51 10.27
C ASP A 22 17.40 2.13 8.79
N ARG A 23 16.44 2.73 8.07
CA ARG A 23 16.23 2.48 6.64
C ARG A 23 17.44 2.81 5.78
N SER A 24 18.24 3.77 6.21
CA SER A 24 19.45 4.19 5.48
C SER A 24 20.59 3.16 5.56
N SER A 25 20.48 2.20 6.47
CA SER A 25 21.43 1.09 6.61
C SER A 25 21.13 -0.11 5.69
N SER A 26 20.09 -0.04 4.87
CA SER A 26 19.80 -1.10 3.90
C SER A 26 20.91 -1.25 2.86
N ARG A 27 21.01 -2.44 2.28
CA ARG A 27 22.01 -2.75 1.25
C ARG A 27 21.74 -1.95 -0.03
N LEU A 28 22.80 -1.50 -0.68
CA LEU A 28 22.80 -0.85 -1.97
C LEU A 28 23.62 -1.68 -2.96
N LEU A 29 23.04 -2.04 -4.08
CA LEU A 29 23.76 -2.59 -5.22
C LEU A 29 24.04 -1.46 -6.21
N VAL A 30 25.30 -1.18 -6.48
CA VAL A 30 25.73 -0.24 -7.52
C VAL A 30 26.16 -1.02 -8.74
N LEU A 31 25.53 -0.75 -9.88
CA LEU A 31 25.81 -1.41 -11.15
C LEU A 31 26.29 -0.37 -12.16
N ASP A 32 27.51 -0.53 -12.64
CA ASP A 32 28.00 0.29 -13.76
C ASP A 32 27.34 -0.19 -15.07
N LYS A 33 26.61 0.71 -15.70
CA LYS A 33 25.84 0.43 -16.90
C LYS A 33 26.71 0.07 -18.12
N LYS A 34 27.95 0.55 -18.16
CA LYS A 34 28.86 0.37 -19.31
C LYS A 34 29.69 -0.89 -19.17
N THR A 35 30.23 -1.12 -17.97
CA THR A 35 31.15 -2.23 -17.70
C THR A 35 30.44 -3.47 -17.17
N GLY A 36 29.24 -3.32 -16.57
CA GLY A 36 28.54 -4.39 -15.84
C GLY A 36 29.17 -4.67 -14.48
N GLU A 37 30.13 -3.87 -14.03
CA GLU A 37 30.73 -4.04 -12.70
C GLU A 37 29.70 -3.79 -11.59
N MET A 38 29.69 -4.69 -10.60
CA MET A 38 28.76 -4.63 -9.46
C MET A 38 29.55 -4.37 -8.17
N GLN A 39 29.05 -3.44 -7.36
CA GLN A 39 29.59 -3.13 -6.04
C GLN A 39 28.47 -3.21 -5.00
N HIS A 40 28.77 -3.80 -3.84
CA HIS A 40 27.86 -3.83 -2.69
C HIS A 40 28.22 -2.74 -1.70
N LYS A 41 27.26 -1.89 -1.36
CA LYS A 41 27.37 -0.73 -0.49
C LYS A 41 26.22 -0.69 0.52
N VAL A 42 26.17 0.34 1.33
CA VAL A 42 25.05 0.69 2.19
C VAL A 42 24.29 1.86 1.57
N PHE A 43 22.97 1.90 1.70
CA PHE A 43 22.15 2.90 1.01
C PHE A 43 22.57 4.37 1.30
N LYS A 44 23.01 4.66 2.52
CA LYS A 44 23.54 6.01 2.87
C LYS A 44 24.72 6.45 1.99
N ASP A 45 25.42 5.51 1.36
CA ASP A 45 26.55 5.83 0.47
C ASP A 45 26.08 6.41 -0.88
N ILE A 46 24.77 6.43 -1.16
CA ILE A 46 24.20 6.96 -2.42
C ILE A 46 24.60 8.40 -2.67
N VAL A 47 24.83 9.18 -1.61
CA VAL A 47 25.27 10.58 -1.70
C VAL A 47 26.59 10.73 -2.45
N ASN A 48 27.46 9.69 -2.45
CA ASN A 48 28.73 9.68 -3.14
C ASN A 48 28.62 9.52 -4.65
N TYR A 49 27.42 9.19 -5.13
CA TYR A 49 27.10 8.97 -6.55
C TYR A 49 26.32 10.14 -7.17
N LEU A 50 25.99 11.15 -6.37
CA LEU A 50 25.26 12.33 -6.83
C LEU A 50 26.21 13.50 -7.02
N HIS A 51 26.09 14.20 -8.14
CA HIS A 51 26.95 15.33 -8.52
C HIS A 51 26.10 16.61 -8.69
N PRO A 52 26.70 17.77 -8.57
CA PRO A 52 26.02 19.02 -8.90
C PRO A 52 25.43 18.99 -10.32
N GLY A 53 24.12 19.26 -10.41
CA GLY A 53 23.37 19.19 -11.67
C GLY A 53 22.56 17.91 -11.86
N ASP A 54 22.77 16.88 -11.03
CA ASP A 54 21.90 15.71 -11.02
C ASP A 54 20.51 16.06 -10.48
N CYS A 55 19.48 15.37 -11.01
CA CYS A 55 18.11 15.49 -10.54
C CYS A 55 17.66 14.16 -9.96
N LEU A 56 17.47 14.10 -8.65
CA LEU A 56 16.95 12.93 -7.94
C LEU A 56 15.43 13.04 -7.83
N VAL A 57 14.73 12.17 -8.55
CA VAL A 57 13.25 12.06 -8.44
C VAL A 57 12.93 11.09 -7.31
N ILE A 58 12.19 11.57 -6.32
CA ILE A 58 11.75 10.78 -5.17
C ILE A 58 10.22 10.74 -5.10
N ASN A 59 9.70 9.72 -4.43
CA ASN A 59 8.28 9.64 -4.10
C ASN A 59 8.09 10.04 -2.64
N ASP A 60 7.37 11.13 -2.39
CA ASP A 60 7.03 11.64 -1.07
C ASP A 60 5.56 11.31 -0.69
N THR A 61 4.93 10.40 -1.42
CA THR A 61 3.56 9.96 -1.16
C THR A 61 3.44 9.40 0.25
N LYS A 62 2.53 9.99 1.01
CA LYS A 62 2.18 9.49 2.34
C LYS A 62 1.07 8.45 2.23
N VAL A 63 1.37 7.22 2.61
CA VAL A 63 0.36 6.15 2.66
C VAL A 63 -0.54 6.37 3.88
N ILE A 64 -1.87 6.45 3.64
CA ILE A 64 -2.86 6.48 4.71
C ILE A 64 -3.17 5.06 5.20
N PRO A 65 -3.58 4.87 6.48
CA PRO A 65 -4.08 3.59 6.98
C PRO A 65 -5.47 3.32 6.37
N ALA A 66 -5.48 2.85 5.12
CA ALA A 66 -6.68 2.72 4.30
C ALA A 66 -7.58 1.52 4.68
N ARG A 67 -7.06 0.57 5.48
CA ARG A 67 -7.80 -0.63 5.91
C ARG A 67 -8.48 -0.38 7.23
N LEU A 68 -9.79 -0.36 7.23
CA LEU A 68 -10.63 -0.17 8.40
C LEU A 68 -11.35 -1.47 8.73
N ILE A 69 -11.31 -1.86 10.00
CA ILE A 69 -12.02 -3.02 10.52
C ILE A 69 -13.11 -2.51 11.46
N GLY A 70 -14.34 -2.91 11.19
CA GLY A 70 -15.50 -2.48 11.97
C GLY A 70 -16.53 -3.57 12.13
N SER A 71 -17.63 -3.24 12.78
CA SER A 71 -18.80 -4.11 12.97
C SER A 71 -20.05 -3.47 12.39
N LYS A 72 -20.92 -4.30 11.79
CA LYS A 72 -22.22 -3.83 11.35
C LYS A 72 -23.06 -3.44 12.57
N GLU A 73 -23.64 -2.24 12.57
CA GLU A 73 -24.49 -1.76 13.64
C GLU A 73 -25.64 -2.74 13.95
N GLY A 74 -25.84 -2.99 15.24
CA GLY A 74 -26.86 -3.92 15.73
C GLY A 74 -26.50 -5.41 15.56
N THR A 75 -25.27 -5.73 15.13
CA THR A 75 -24.79 -7.12 15.04
C THR A 75 -23.29 -7.18 15.31
N ASP A 76 -22.75 -8.34 15.67
CA ASP A 76 -21.31 -8.58 15.82
C ASP A 76 -20.63 -8.95 14.51
N ALA A 77 -21.26 -8.70 13.36
CA ALA A 77 -20.72 -9.06 12.07
C ALA A 77 -19.53 -8.16 11.69
N HIS A 78 -18.33 -8.72 11.69
CA HIS A 78 -17.14 -8.03 11.22
C HIS A 78 -17.24 -7.67 9.75
N ILE A 79 -16.85 -6.44 9.44
CA ILE A 79 -16.75 -5.89 8.09
C ILE A 79 -15.40 -5.21 7.95
N GLU A 80 -14.65 -5.61 6.93
CA GLU A 80 -13.41 -4.97 6.53
C GLU A 80 -13.69 -4.03 5.36
N ILE A 81 -13.20 -2.80 5.44
CA ILE A 81 -13.28 -1.79 4.39
C ILE A 81 -11.87 -1.38 4.00
N LEU A 82 -11.60 -1.34 2.69
CA LEU A 82 -10.39 -0.75 2.13
C LEU A 82 -10.77 0.52 1.35
N LEU A 83 -10.32 1.66 1.84
CA LEU A 83 -10.51 2.95 1.18
C LEU A 83 -9.72 2.98 -0.13
N LEU A 84 -10.37 3.27 -1.25
CA LEU A 84 -9.74 3.34 -2.57
C LEU A 84 -9.58 4.79 -3.03
N LYS A 85 -10.71 5.51 -3.12
CA LYS A 85 -10.74 6.85 -3.69
C LYS A 85 -11.70 7.74 -2.91
N ARG A 86 -11.21 8.90 -2.47
CA ARG A 86 -12.06 9.94 -1.89
C ARG A 86 -12.85 10.62 -3.01
N ARG A 87 -14.13 10.74 -2.82
CA ARG A 87 -15.07 11.54 -3.61
C ARG A 87 -15.36 12.84 -2.87
N GLU A 88 -16.40 13.55 -3.24
CA GLU A 88 -16.86 14.77 -2.57
C GLU A 88 -17.54 14.46 -1.22
N ASN A 89 -17.55 15.42 -0.30
CA ASN A 89 -18.33 15.38 0.96
C ASN A 89 -18.06 14.15 1.85
N ASP A 90 -16.77 13.76 1.99
CA ASP A 90 -16.35 12.60 2.81
C ASP A 90 -16.92 11.24 2.35
N ILE A 91 -17.37 11.18 1.13
CA ILE A 91 -17.74 9.93 0.48
C ILE A 91 -16.48 9.27 -0.07
N TRP A 92 -16.35 7.97 0.19
CA TRP A 92 -15.24 7.16 -0.28
C TRP A 92 -15.74 5.98 -1.11
N GLU A 93 -15.06 5.74 -2.21
CA GLU A 93 -15.18 4.47 -2.90
C GLU A 93 -14.29 3.45 -2.20
N THR A 94 -14.86 2.27 -1.92
CA THR A 94 -14.24 1.30 -1.02
C THR A 94 -14.45 -0.13 -1.51
N LEU A 95 -13.48 -1.01 -1.28
CA LEU A 95 -13.70 -2.45 -1.28
C LEU A 95 -14.22 -2.87 0.09
N VAL A 96 -15.20 -3.76 0.11
CA VAL A 96 -15.81 -4.24 1.37
C VAL A 96 -15.83 -5.76 1.42
N LYS A 97 -15.40 -6.32 2.55
CA LYS A 97 -15.42 -7.76 2.79
C LYS A 97 -16.08 -8.06 4.15
N PRO A 98 -17.11 -8.94 4.19
CA PRO A 98 -17.81 -9.54 3.06
C PRO A 98 -18.85 -8.59 2.45
N GLY A 99 -18.82 -8.42 1.11
CA GLY A 99 -19.69 -7.49 0.41
C GLY A 99 -21.20 -7.78 0.58
N LYS A 100 -21.57 -9.05 0.78
CA LYS A 100 -22.97 -9.46 1.03
C LYS A 100 -23.60 -8.82 2.29
N LYS A 101 -22.78 -8.46 3.27
CA LYS A 101 -23.23 -7.84 4.53
C LYS A 101 -23.30 -6.32 4.48
N ALA A 102 -22.70 -5.71 3.46
CA ALA A 102 -22.62 -4.26 3.28
C ALA A 102 -23.50 -3.81 2.10
N LYS A 103 -24.80 -3.85 2.30
CA LYS A 103 -25.81 -3.36 1.34
C LYS A 103 -26.02 -1.85 1.57
N PRO A 104 -26.53 -1.10 0.58
CA PRO A 104 -26.95 0.28 0.79
C PRO A 104 -27.84 0.42 2.03
N GLY A 105 -27.60 1.46 2.83
CA GLY A 105 -28.22 1.69 4.13
C GLY A 105 -27.55 0.97 5.32
N THR A 106 -26.56 0.09 5.08
CA THR A 106 -25.83 -0.54 6.19
C THR A 106 -24.94 0.47 6.88
N VAL A 107 -25.07 0.56 8.21
CA VAL A 107 -24.18 1.35 9.07
C VAL A 107 -23.10 0.45 9.66
N ILE A 108 -21.87 0.92 9.64
CA ILE A 108 -20.69 0.20 10.15
C ILE A 108 -20.01 1.08 11.16
N ASN A 109 -19.74 0.53 12.34
CA ASN A 109 -19.04 1.20 13.43
C ASN A 109 -17.57 0.77 13.45
N PHE A 110 -16.68 1.73 13.63
CA PHE A 110 -15.23 1.55 13.73
C PHE A 110 -14.71 2.09 15.04
N GLY A 111 -13.69 1.44 15.61
CA GLY A 111 -13.01 1.93 16.81
C GLY A 111 -13.95 2.18 17.99
N ASP A 112 -14.80 1.22 18.32
CA ASP A 112 -15.78 1.31 19.42
C ASP A 112 -16.70 2.55 19.31
N GLY A 113 -17.05 2.90 18.09
CA GLY A 113 -17.96 4.01 17.80
C GLY A 113 -17.29 5.38 17.57
N LEU A 114 -15.97 5.43 17.53
CA LEU A 114 -15.23 6.66 17.17
C LEU A 114 -15.53 7.14 15.74
N LEU A 115 -15.83 6.22 14.83
CA LEU A 115 -16.18 6.53 13.45
C LEU A 115 -17.35 5.64 13.02
N LYS A 116 -18.29 6.24 12.30
CA LYS A 116 -19.38 5.54 11.63
C LYS A 116 -19.32 5.78 10.12
N GLY A 117 -19.53 4.72 9.35
CA GLY A 117 -19.68 4.78 7.90
C GLY A 117 -21.02 4.21 7.50
N THR A 118 -21.70 4.86 6.55
CA THR A 118 -22.95 4.34 5.97
C THR A 118 -22.70 3.99 4.51
N VAL A 119 -23.05 2.77 4.14
CA VAL A 119 -23.02 2.36 2.72
C VAL A 119 -24.14 3.09 1.97
N ILE A 120 -23.78 3.93 1.02
CA ILE A 120 -24.71 4.73 0.23
C ILE A 120 -25.17 3.94 -0.99
N ASP A 121 -24.22 3.36 -1.72
CA ASP A 121 -24.49 2.70 -2.99
C ASP A 121 -23.47 1.61 -3.31
N VAL A 122 -23.75 0.83 -4.36
CA VAL A 122 -22.86 -0.15 -4.97
C VAL A 122 -22.55 0.32 -6.38
N VAL A 123 -21.29 0.61 -6.64
CA VAL A 123 -20.83 1.07 -7.95
C VAL A 123 -20.21 -0.07 -8.75
N GLU A 124 -19.65 0.26 -9.92
CA GLU A 124 -18.98 -0.69 -10.80
C GLU A 124 -17.98 -1.60 -10.05
N GLU A 125 -17.81 -2.82 -10.54
CA GLU A 125 -16.96 -3.85 -9.93
C GLU A 125 -17.38 -4.29 -8.51
N GLY A 126 -18.54 -3.85 -8.03
CA GLY A 126 -19.03 -4.21 -6.70
C GLY A 126 -18.45 -3.40 -5.54
N ASN A 127 -17.73 -2.33 -5.83
CA ASN A 127 -17.27 -1.37 -4.83
C ASN A 127 -18.45 -0.68 -4.11
N ARG A 128 -18.22 -0.15 -2.92
CA ARG A 128 -19.22 0.56 -2.11
C ARG A 128 -18.86 2.04 -2.00
N LEU A 129 -19.90 2.87 -2.05
CA LEU A 129 -19.79 4.26 -1.62
C LEU A 129 -20.27 4.40 -0.20
#